data_107c0a09ca2510acd0affb9b970edd7a
#
_entry.id   107c0a09ca2510acd0affb9b970edd7a
#
_cell.length_a   1.000
_cell.length_b   1.000
_cell.length_c   1.000
_cell.angle_alpha   90.00
_cell.angle_beta   90.00
_cell.angle_gamma   90.00
#
_symmetry.space_group_name_H-M   'P 1'
#
loop_
_entity.id
_entity.type
_entity.pdbx_description
1 polymer ?
#
loop_
_entity_poly.entity_id
_entity_poly.type
_entity_poly.pdbx_seq_one_letter_code
_entity_poly.pdbx_strand_id
1 'polypeptide(L)'
;MTREYYETHREQAEAFARASRRGWEWADRYPEKTLDLVMRYVHEFRIPTNRVLQELMLKEVIRLQFDHESGEKEFRLRPDMVDKADEMMEKTGMLTRRITCEDLLP
;
A
#
# COMPACT_ATOMS: atom_id res chain seq x y z
N MET A 1 -1.01 12.23 -0.08
CA MET A 1 -0.12 13.40 -0.33
C MET A 1 -0.65 14.12 -1.56
N THR A 2 -0.76 15.45 -1.53
CA THR A 2 -1.17 16.25 -2.68
C THR A 2 0.02 16.50 -3.63
N ARG A 3 -0.26 16.78 -4.91
CA ARG A 3 0.77 17.13 -5.89
C ARG A 3 1.54 18.38 -5.47
N GLU A 4 0.83 19.43 -5.01
CA GLU A 4 1.42 20.67 -4.52
C GLU A 4 2.41 20.43 -3.36
N TYR A 5 2.05 19.57 -2.40
CA TYR A 5 2.97 19.21 -1.31
C TYR A 5 4.20 18.47 -1.82
N TYR A 6 4.02 17.53 -2.76
CA TYR A 6 5.14 16.78 -3.35
C TYR A 6 6.12 17.71 -4.07
N GLU A 7 5.61 18.66 -4.86
CA GLU A 7 6.46 19.61 -5.61
C GLU A 7 7.27 20.53 -4.68
N THR A 8 6.67 20.96 -3.57
CA THR A 8 7.31 21.87 -2.60
C THR A 8 8.18 21.16 -1.56
N HIS A 9 7.92 19.86 -1.28
CA HIS A 9 8.59 19.09 -0.23
C HIS A 9 9.10 17.72 -0.73
N ARG A 10 9.64 17.71 -1.93
CA ARG A 10 10.03 16.49 -2.65
C ARG A 10 10.97 15.59 -1.84
N GLU A 11 12.00 16.17 -1.23
CA GLU A 11 12.97 15.42 -0.44
C GLU A 11 12.31 14.69 0.76
N GLN A 12 11.39 15.38 1.45
CA GLN A 12 10.64 14.80 2.57
C GLN A 12 9.69 13.69 2.09
N ALA A 13 9.01 13.92 0.98
CA ALA A 13 8.09 12.95 0.38
C ALA A 13 8.83 11.66 -0.03
N GLU A 14 9.98 11.79 -0.68
CA GLU A 14 10.83 10.66 -1.07
C GLU A 14 11.43 9.94 0.15
N ALA A 15 11.83 10.68 1.18
CA ALA A 15 12.32 10.09 2.43
C ALA A 15 11.23 9.28 3.12
N PHE A 16 10.00 9.78 3.18
CA PHE A 16 8.85 9.06 3.70
C PHE A 16 8.55 7.79 2.91
N ALA A 17 8.56 7.86 1.58
CA ALA A 17 8.34 6.71 0.72
C ALA A 17 9.41 5.62 0.93
N ARG A 18 10.69 6.02 1.03
CA ARG A 18 11.79 5.09 1.33
C ARG A 18 11.63 4.44 2.71
N ALA A 19 11.25 5.20 3.72
CA ALA A 19 11.04 4.69 5.07
C ALA A 19 9.86 3.69 5.11
N SER A 20 8.75 4.02 4.45
CA SER A 20 7.58 3.15 4.33
C SER A 20 7.93 1.84 3.63
N ARG A 21 8.67 1.90 2.53
CA ARG A 21 9.15 0.71 1.83
C ARG A 21 9.98 -0.19 2.72
N ARG A 22 10.95 0.37 3.45
CA ARG A 22 11.76 -0.39 4.42
C ARG A 22 10.92 -1.03 5.51
N GLY A 23 9.89 -0.34 5.98
CA GLY A 23 8.94 -0.87 6.96
C GLY A 23 8.21 -2.11 6.44
N TRP A 24 7.73 -2.06 5.21
CA TRP A 24 7.06 -3.19 4.57
C TRP A 24 8.02 -4.36 4.26
N GLU A 25 9.23 -4.09 3.79
CA GLU A 25 10.28 -5.11 3.60
C GLU A 25 10.63 -5.81 4.92
N TRP A 26 10.64 -5.06 6.03
CA TRP A 26 10.83 -5.63 7.36
C TRP A 26 9.62 -6.47 7.80
N ALA A 27 8.40 -6.00 7.54
CA ALA A 27 7.17 -6.72 7.85
C ALA A 27 7.06 -8.05 7.09
N ASP A 28 7.44 -8.06 5.82
CA ASP A 28 7.53 -9.29 5.00
C ASP A 28 8.53 -10.29 5.58
N ARG A 29 9.69 -9.80 6.02
CA ARG A 29 10.74 -10.64 6.61
C ARG A 29 10.42 -11.16 8.01
N TYR A 30 9.68 -10.37 8.79
CA TYR A 30 9.37 -10.66 10.20
C TYR A 30 7.89 -10.48 10.52
N PRO A 31 6.98 -11.28 9.91
CA PRO A 31 5.54 -11.08 10.05
C PRO A 31 5.04 -11.22 11.49
N GLU A 32 5.57 -12.18 12.27
CA GLU A 32 5.18 -12.38 13.66
C GLU A 32 5.54 -11.18 14.55
N LYS A 33 6.75 -10.63 14.38
CA LYS A 33 7.17 -9.44 15.12
C LYS A 33 6.37 -8.21 14.72
N THR A 34 6.00 -8.11 13.45
CA THR A 34 5.13 -7.04 12.95
C THR A 34 3.75 -7.15 13.60
N LEU A 35 3.19 -8.36 13.63
CA LEU A 35 1.89 -8.60 14.26
C LEU A 35 1.91 -8.26 15.75
N ASP A 36 2.97 -8.61 16.48
CA ASP A 36 3.12 -8.27 17.90
C ASP A 36 3.18 -6.75 18.13
N LEU A 37 3.86 -6.02 17.24
CA LEU A 37 3.89 -4.55 17.28
C LEU A 37 2.50 -3.95 17.02
N VAL A 38 1.81 -4.42 15.97
CA VAL A 38 0.44 -3.98 15.65
C VAL A 38 -0.51 -4.24 16.82
N MET A 39 -0.44 -5.43 17.42
CA MET A 39 -1.32 -5.78 18.55
C MET A 39 -1.05 -4.93 19.79
N ARG A 40 0.17 -4.43 20.02
CA ARG A 40 0.42 -3.45 21.08
C ARG A 40 -0.36 -2.14 20.85
N TYR A 41 -0.33 -1.60 19.64
CA TYR A 41 -1.11 -0.42 19.29
C TYR A 41 -2.61 -0.67 19.35
N VAL A 42 -3.07 -1.84 18.91
CA VAL A 42 -4.47 -2.27 19.01
C VAL A 42 -4.95 -2.22 20.47
N HIS A 43 -4.17 -2.73 21.40
CA HIS A 43 -4.48 -2.70 22.83
C HIS A 43 -4.42 -1.28 23.42
N GLU A 44 -3.36 -0.53 23.10
CA GLU A 44 -3.18 0.83 23.60
C GLU A 44 -4.32 1.77 23.19
N PHE A 45 -4.73 1.71 21.93
CA PHE A 45 -5.79 2.57 21.37
C PHE A 45 -7.18 1.93 21.41
N ARG A 46 -7.32 0.75 22.03
CA ARG A 46 -8.59 0.01 22.16
C ARG A 46 -9.33 -0.17 20.83
N ILE A 47 -8.57 -0.49 19.78
CA ILE A 47 -9.14 -0.71 18.44
C ILE A 47 -9.95 -2.01 18.45
N PRO A 48 -11.21 -2.02 17.97
CA PRO A 48 -12.07 -3.21 17.98
C PRO A 48 -11.65 -4.20 16.89
N THR A 49 -10.61 -4.97 17.15
CA THR A 49 -10.08 -6.02 16.28
C THR A 49 -9.47 -7.16 17.10
N ASN A 50 -9.02 -8.21 16.44
CA ASN A 50 -8.35 -9.33 17.08
C ASN A 50 -7.11 -9.78 16.27
N ARG A 51 -6.25 -10.58 16.92
CA ARG A 51 -4.99 -11.05 16.36
C ARG A 51 -5.17 -11.82 15.04
N VAL A 52 -6.19 -12.69 14.96
CA VAL A 52 -6.44 -13.50 13.76
C VAL A 52 -6.76 -12.63 12.56
N LEU A 53 -7.64 -11.65 12.73
CA LEU A 53 -7.98 -10.72 11.67
C LEU A 53 -6.76 -9.90 11.22
N GLN A 54 -5.97 -9.39 12.16
CA GLN A 54 -4.76 -8.63 11.85
C GLN A 54 -3.69 -9.48 11.14
N GLU A 55 -3.57 -10.76 11.50
CA GLU A 55 -2.68 -11.69 10.81
C GLU A 55 -3.11 -11.93 9.36
N LEU A 56 -4.40 -12.18 9.13
CA LEU A 56 -4.94 -12.37 7.79
C LEU A 56 -4.77 -11.12 6.93
N MET A 57 -5.07 -9.94 7.48
CA MET A 57 -4.87 -8.66 6.80
C MET A 57 -3.39 -8.43 6.44
N LEU A 58 -2.48 -8.68 7.37
CA LEU A 58 -1.04 -8.54 7.13
C LEU A 58 -0.58 -9.46 5.98
N LYS A 59 -0.99 -10.73 6.00
CA LYS A 59 -0.67 -11.69 4.93
C LYS A 59 -1.16 -11.22 3.56
N GLU A 60 -2.40 -10.75 3.48
CA GLU A 60 -2.96 -10.28 2.21
C GLU A 60 -2.30 -9.00 1.72
N VAL A 61 -2.01 -8.04 2.60
CA VAL A 61 -1.31 -6.81 2.22
C VAL A 61 0.11 -7.11 1.73
N ILE A 62 0.85 -7.99 2.41
CA ILE A 62 2.18 -8.41 1.98
C ILE A 62 2.10 -9.11 0.62
N ARG A 63 1.15 -10.01 0.42
CA ARG A 63 0.94 -10.70 -0.85
C ARG A 63 0.66 -9.74 -2.01
N LEU A 64 -0.10 -8.67 -1.77
CA LEU A 64 -0.41 -7.68 -2.79
C LEU A 64 0.76 -6.73 -3.10
N GLN A 65 1.63 -6.49 -2.12
CA GLN A 65 2.78 -5.59 -2.29
C GLN A 65 4.02 -6.27 -2.84
N PHE A 66 4.19 -7.56 -2.56
CA PHE A 66 5.37 -8.33 -2.95
C PHE A 66 4.95 -9.49 -3.83
N ASP A 67 5.35 -9.48 -5.09
CA ASP A 67 5.22 -10.63 -5.95
C ASP A 67 6.40 -11.58 -5.71
N HIS A 68 6.18 -12.56 -4.83
CA HIS A 68 7.20 -13.54 -4.50
C HIS A 68 7.46 -14.56 -5.63
N GLU A 69 6.54 -14.69 -6.59
CA GLU A 69 6.68 -15.61 -7.72
C GLU A 69 7.59 -15.04 -8.81
N SER A 70 7.45 -13.75 -9.12
CA SER A 70 8.29 -13.08 -10.11
C SER A 70 9.63 -12.57 -9.55
N GLY A 71 9.76 -12.48 -8.22
CA GLY A 71 10.91 -11.87 -7.56
C GLY A 71 10.98 -10.35 -7.70
N GLU A 72 10.01 -9.74 -8.37
CA GLU A 72 9.91 -8.30 -8.55
C GLU A 72 9.25 -7.65 -7.33
N LYS A 73 10.07 -6.91 -6.58
CA LYS A 73 9.59 -6.06 -5.48
C LYS A 73 9.23 -4.68 -6.03
N GLU A 74 8.22 -4.63 -6.88
CA GLU A 74 7.83 -3.37 -7.51
C GLU A 74 6.77 -2.61 -6.68
N PHE A 75 7.23 -1.60 -5.94
CA PHE A 75 6.37 -0.55 -5.38
C PHE A 75 6.04 0.50 -6.45
N ARG A 76 5.60 0.05 -7.63
CA ARG A 76 5.23 0.91 -8.74
C ARG A 76 3.80 0.65 -9.17
N LEU A 77 3.12 1.71 -9.59
CA LEU A 77 1.85 1.55 -10.28
C LEU A 77 2.10 0.85 -11.62
N ARG A 78 1.42 -0.27 -11.81
CA ARG A 78 1.45 -1.01 -13.07
C ARG A 78 0.36 -0.48 -13.99
N PRO A 79 0.67 -0.02 -15.21
CA PRO A 79 -0.34 0.51 -16.14
C PRO A 79 -1.49 -0.47 -16.41
N ASP A 80 -1.17 -1.75 -16.60
CA ASP A 80 -2.17 -2.80 -16.85
C ASP A 80 -3.15 -2.99 -15.67
N MET A 81 -2.71 -2.77 -14.44
CA MET A 81 -3.56 -2.84 -13.25
C MET A 81 -4.40 -1.58 -13.07
N VAL A 82 -3.86 -0.42 -13.44
CA VAL A 82 -4.61 0.84 -13.46
C VAL A 82 -5.73 0.75 -14.48
N ASP A 83 -5.44 0.26 -15.70
CA ASP A 83 -6.44 0.09 -16.76
C ASP A 83 -7.56 -0.88 -16.35
N LYS A 84 -7.23 -1.99 -15.69
CA LYS A 84 -8.23 -2.93 -15.17
C LYS A 84 -9.10 -2.32 -14.08
N ALA A 85 -8.49 -1.57 -13.17
CA ALA A 85 -9.23 -0.88 -12.11
C ALA A 85 -10.17 0.18 -12.71
N ASP A 86 -9.67 0.96 -13.66
CA ASP A 86 -10.44 1.98 -14.38
C ASP A 86 -11.66 1.37 -15.10
N GLU A 87 -11.46 0.28 -15.85
CA GLU A 87 -12.52 -0.46 -16.53
C GLU A 87 -13.59 -0.97 -15.55
N MET A 88 -13.16 -1.52 -14.40
CA MET A 88 -14.08 -1.99 -13.37
C MET A 88 -14.88 -0.85 -12.75
N MET A 89 -14.24 0.27 -12.45
CA MET A 89 -14.88 1.45 -11.85
C MET A 89 -15.81 2.16 -12.84
N GLU A 90 -15.48 2.15 -14.13
CA GLU A 90 -16.37 2.63 -15.21
C GLU A 90 -17.62 1.77 -15.29
N LYS A 91 -17.49 0.44 -15.32
CA LYS A 91 -18.63 -0.50 -15.38
C LYS A 91 -19.55 -0.40 -14.16
N THR A 92 -19.03 -0.04 -13.01
CA THR A 92 -19.81 0.15 -11.77
C THR A 92 -20.36 1.57 -11.60
N GLY A 93 -20.09 2.47 -12.55
CA GLY A 93 -20.54 3.87 -12.50
C GLY A 93 -19.82 4.73 -11.46
N MET A 94 -18.68 4.27 -10.95
CA MET A 94 -17.86 5.03 -9.99
C MET A 94 -16.99 6.09 -10.63
N LEU A 95 -16.72 5.97 -11.93
CA LEU A 95 -15.95 6.94 -12.71
C LEU A 95 -16.80 7.58 -13.79
N THR A 96 -16.63 8.87 -13.94
CA THR A 96 -17.23 9.68 -15.02
C THR A 96 -16.27 9.89 -16.19
N ARG A 97 -14.98 9.64 -15.99
CA ARG A 97 -13.94 9.69 -17.03
C ARG A 97 -12.83 8.69 -16.70
N ARG A 98 -12.16 8.21 -17.72
CA ARG A 98 -10.97 7.36 -17.57
C ARG A 98 -9.83 8.11 -16.91
N ILE A 99 -9.08 7.37 -16.06
CA ILE A 99 -7.88 7.84 -15.38
C ILE A 99 -6.72 6.99 -15.89
N THR A 100 -5.66 7.64 -16.37
CA THR A 100 -4.46 6.95 -16.83
C THR A 100 -3.43 6.83 -15.73
N CYS A 101 -2.47 5.91 -15.89
CA CYS A 101 -1.35 5.79 -14.96
C CYS A 101 -0.54 7.10 -14.86
N GLU A 102 -0.45 7.87 -15.95
CA GLU A 102 0.22 9.18 -15.99
C GLU A 102 -0.50 10.24 -15.15
N ASP A 103 -1.84 10.17 -15.07
CA ASP A 103 -2.63 11.08 -14.22
C ASP A 103 -2.34 10.87 -12.72
N LEU A 104 -1.92 9.65 -12.34
CA LEU A 104 -1.64 9.26 -10.96
C LEU A 104 -0.18 9.46 -10.55
N LEU A 105 0.72 9.57 -11.51
CA LEU A 105 2.14 9.81 -11.23
C LEU A 105 2.42 11.32 -11.07
N PRO A 106 3.36 11.66 -10.19
CA PRO A 106 3.78 13.05 -10.00
C PRO A 106 4.53 13.61 -11.21
#